data_6a64f6130017193755ddad1c968a32f1
#
_entry.id   6a64f6130017193755ddad1c968a32f1
#
_cell.length_a   1.000
_cell.length_b   1.000
_cell.length_c   1.000
_cell.angle_alpha   90.00
_cell.angle_beta   90.00
_cell.angle_gamma   90.00
#
_symmetry.space_group_name_H-M   'P 1'
#
loop_
_entity.id
_entity.type
_entity.pdbx_description
1 polymer ?
#
loop_
_entity_poly.entity_id
_entity_poly.type
_entity_poly.pdbx_seq_one_letter_code
_entity_poly.pdbx_strand_id
1 'polypeptide(L)'
;MGSHALGWESIPMNSSFTRTTTLKRTGMKRKPLGQREPVLKSTKTLKSRSIKGRTPTVAERERMDKIAEIGCIACFHEGIYNPHVSLHHIDGRTKPDAHMLVLPLCAPHHQQDDTDPLQRPSVHGRKKTFTARYGTEMELLAECLVLIGETA
;
A
#
# COMPACT_ATOMS: atom_id res chain seq x y z
N MET A 1 58.67 4.04 20.12
CA MET A 1 59.03 3.81 18.70
C MET A 1 58.75 2.36 18.40
N GLY A 2 57.78 2.08 17.58
CA GLY A 2 57.33 0.71 17.24
C GLY A 2 56.17 0.77 16.24
N SER A 3 56.52 1.01 14.98
CA SER A 3 55.55 1.03 13.86
C SER A 3 55.15 -0.39 13.52
N HIS A 4 53.88 -0.74 13.70
CA HIS A 4 53.28 -1.95 13.11
C HIS A 4 52.65 -1.60 11.78
N ALA A 5 53.32 -1.97 10.69
CA ALA A 5 52.80 -1.96 9.35
C ALA A 5 51.83 -3.16 9.20
N LEU A 6 50.56 -2.90 8.98
CA LEU A 6 49.57 -3.92 8.60
C LEU A 6 49.70 -4.16 7.10
N GLY A 7 50.18 -5.35 6.75
CA GLY A 7 50.31 -5.81 5.39
C GLY A 7 48.92 -6.07 4.77
N TRP A 8 48.69 -5.50 3.60
CA TRP A 8 47.57 -5.80 2.73
C TRP A 8 47.89 -7.06 1.94
N GLU A 9 47.35 -8.20 2.36
CA GLU A 9 47.43 -9.40 1.55
C GLU A 9 46.39 -9.34 0.45
N SER A 10 46.83 -9.34 -0.79
CA SER A 10 46.04 -9.34 -2.01
C SER A 10 45.30 -10.67 -2.14
N ILE A 11 43.97 -10.64 -2.12
CA ILE A 11 43.13 -11.80 -2.41
C ILE A 11 43.16 -12.04 -3.92
N PRO A 12 43.54 -13.21 -4.43
CA PRO A 12 43.50 -13.48 -5.87
C PRO A 12 42.08 -13.62 -6.33
N MET A 13 41.67 -12.75 -7.25
CA MET A 13 40.42 -12.88 -8.00
C MET A 13 40.49 -14.09 -8.94
N ASN A 14 39.92 -15.23 -8.52
CA ASN A 14 39.76 -16.36 -9.40
C ASN A 14 38.42 -16.24 -10.11
N SER A 15 38.40 -15.54 -11.25
CA SER A 15 37.24 -15.40 -12.13
C SER A 15 37.35 -16.38 -13.29
N SER A 16 37.03 -17.63 -13.08
CA SER A 16 36.70 -18.55 -14.17
C SER A 16 35.22 -18.96 -14.09
N PHE A 17 34.35 -18.00 -14.43
CA PHE A 17 32.95 -18.31 -14.75
C PHE A 17 32.89 -18.85 -16.18
N THR A 18 33.10 -20.14 -16.35
CA THR A 18 32.80 -20.83 -17.60
C THR A 18 31.28 -21.01 -17.71
N ARG A 19 30.67 -20.12 -18.48
CA ARG A 19 29.23 -20.16 -18.81
C ARG A 19 29.00 -21.24 -19.86
N THR A 20 28.86 -22.50 -19.44
CA THR A 20 28.45 -23.62 -20.28
C THR A 20 27.02 -24.04 -19.98
N THR A 21 26.08 -23.19 -20.36
CA THR A 21 24.69 -23.63 -20.52
C THR A 21 24.20 -23.13 -21.86
N THR A 22 24.45 -23.95 -22.88
CA THR A 22 23.82 -23.77 -24.19
C THR A 22 22.33 -24.05 -23.99
N LEU A 23 21.52 -22.99 -23.85
CA LEU A 23 20.06 -23.12 -23.93
C LEU A 23 19.71 -23.65 -25.30
N LYS A 24 19.34 -24.94 -25.40
CA LYS A 24 18.73 -25.50 -26.60
C LYS A 24 17.45 -24.73 -26.89
N ARG A 25 17.52 -23.80 -27.85
CA ARG A 25 16.34 -23.15 -28.41
C ARG A 25 15.51 -24.26 -29.09
N THR A 26 14.52 -24.80 -28.39
CA THR A 26 13.45 -25.54 -29.02
C THR A 26 12.70 -24.56 -29.91
N GLY A 27 12.94 -24.64 -31.21
CA GLY A 27 12.26 -23.81 -32.20
C GLY A 27 10.75 -24.07 -32.09
N MET A 28 9.98 -23.08 -31.63
CA MET A 28 8.54 -23.14 -31.78
C MET A 28 8.21 -23.26 -33.26
N LYS A 29 7.69 -24.41 -33.69
CA LYS A 29 7.15 -24.58 -35.03
C LYS A 29 5.96 -23.63 -35.18
N ARG A 30 6.18 -22.50 -35.84
CA ARG A 30 5.09 -21.55 -36.18
C ARG A 30 4.25 -22.23 -37.27
N LYS A 31 2.93 -22.35 -37.04
CA LYS A 31 2.00 -22.78 -38.11
C LYS A 31 2.07 -21.80 -39.27
N PRO A 32 2.07 -22.26 -40.53
CA PRO A 32 2.02 -21.38 -41.69
C PRO A 32 0.81 -20.43 -41.62
N LEU A 33 0.99 -19.22 -42.12
CA LEU A 33 0.02 -18.14 -42.02
C LEU A 33 -1.38 -18.44 -42.59
N GLY A 34 -1.48 -19.41 -43.50
CA GLY A 34 -2.75 -19.83 -44.14
C GLY A 34 -3.58 -20.84 -43.38
N GLN A 35 -3.11 -21.38 -42.22
CA GLN A 35 -3.82 -22.38 -41.44
C GLN A 35 -4.29 -21.89 -40.08
N ARG A 36 -4.44 -20.59 -39.91
CA ARG A 36 -5.03 -20.03 -38.68
C ARG A 36 -6.55 -20.11 -38.84
N GLU A 37 -7.17 -21.02 -38.11
CA GLU A 37 -8.60 -20.99 -37.89
C GLU A 37 -8.99 -19.61 -37.38
N PRO A 38 -10.13 -19.02 -37.88
CA PRO A 38 -10.59 -17.75 -37.35
C PRO A 38 -10.82 -17.88 -35.85
N VAL A 39 -10.01 -17.21 -35.06
CA VAL A 39 -10.23 -17.10 -33.62
C VAL A 39 -11.57 -16.40 -33.46
N LEU A 40 -12.62 -17.16 -33.14
CA LEU A 40 -13.90 -16.61 -32.71
C LEU A 40 -13.59 -15.64 -31.57
N LYS A 41 -13.61 -14.33 -31.86
CA LYS A 41 -13.48 -13.29 -30.85
C LYS A 41 -14.59 -13.55 -29.84
N SER A 42 -14.20 -14.05 -28.68
CA SER A 42 -15.16 -14.19 -27.57
C SER A 42 -15.77 -12.83 -27.32
N THR A 43 -17.03 -12.66 -27.68
CA THR A 43 -17.83 -11.45 -27.43
C THR A 43 -18.25 -11.32 -25.97
N LYS A 44 -17.73 -12.19 -25.08
CA LYS A 44 -17.87 -11.99 -23.65
C LYS A 44 -16.97 -10.83 -23.23
N THR A 45 -17.51 -9.63 -23.37
CA THR A 45 -16.99 -8.47 -22.66
C THR A 45 -16.96 -8.84 -21.17
N LEU A 46 -15.75 -9.03 -20.64
CA LEU A 46 -15.57 -9.13 -19.19
C LEU A 46 -16.09 -7.82 -18.61
N LYS A 47 -17.35 -7.83 -18.17
CA LYS A 47 -17.87 -6.75 -17.37
C LYS A 47 -17.04 -6.73 -16.10
N SER A 48 -16.01 -5.90 -16.07
CA SER A 48 -15.33 -5.63 -14.83
C SER A 48 -16.37 -5.07 -13.88
N ARG A 49 -16.77 -5.85 -12.89
CA ARG A 49 -17.50 -5.37 -11.74
C ARG A 49 -16.53 -4.54 -10.89
N SER A 50 -16.07 -3.42 -11.43
CA SER A 50 -15.54 -2.39 -10.57
C SER A 50 -16.74 -1.86 -9.78
N ILE A 51 -16.79 -2.18 -8.50
CA ILE A 51 -17.65 -1.47 -7.56
C ILE A 51 -17.10 -0.04 -7.56
N LYS A 52 -17.60 0.77 -8.49
CA LYS A 52 -17.25 2.18 -8.58
C LYS A 52 -17.94 2.86 -7.42
N GLY A 53 -17.20 3.17 -6.37
CA GLY A 53 -17.66 4.12 -5.38
C GLY A 53 -18.00 5.46 -6.06
N ARG A 54 -18.85 6.25 -5.44
CA ARG A 54 -19.15 7.61 -5.88
C ARG A 54 -17.88 8.44 -5.97
N THR A 55 -17.74 9.24 -6.99
CA THR A 55 -16.65 10.22 -7.07
C THR A 55 -16.85 11.31 -6.03
N PRO A 56 -15.83 11.69 -5.24
CA PRO A 56 -15.94 12.76 -4.26
C PRO A 56 -16.22 14.10 -4.93
N THR A 57 -17.04 14.94 -4.32
CA THR A 57 -17.25 16.35 -4.68
C THR A 57 -15.99 17.16 -4.41
N VAL A 58 -15.95 18.42 -4.86
CA VAL A 58 -14.84 19.33 -4.57
C VAL A 58 -14.69 19.54 -3.07
N ALA A 59 -15.79 19.86 -2.38
CA ALA A 59 -15.78 20.09 -0.93
C ALA A 59 -15.33 18.86 -0.13
N GLU A 60 -15.75 17.66 -0.56
CA GLU A 60 -15.29 16.43 0.08
C GLU A 60 -13.79 16.21 -0.11
N ARG A 61 -13.24 16.55 -1.28
CA ARG A 61 -11.79 16.46 -1.52
C ARG A 61 -11.02 17.43 -0.64
N GLU A 62 -11.43 18.69 -0.60
CA GLU A 62 -10.80 19.71 0.25
C GLU A 62 -10.78 19.28 1.72
N ARG A 63 -11.89 18.68 2.20
CA ARG A 63 -11.94 18.14 3.56
C ARG A 63 -11.03 16.94 3.74
N MET A 64 -11.02 16.01 2.78
CA MET A 64 -10.13 14.84 2.81
C MET A 64 -8.65 15.25 2.80
N ASP A 65 -8.31 16.30 2.07
CA ASP A 65 -6.94 16.84 2.02
C ASP A 65 -6.54 17.42 3.37
N LYS A 66 -7.40 18.24 4.02
CA LYS A 66 -7.17 18.73 5.39
C LYS A 66 -7.01 17.61 6.40
N ILE A 67 -7.83 16.56 6.31
CA ILE A 67 -7.70 15.39 7.19
C ILE A 67 -6.36 14.65 6.92
N ALA A 68 -5.93 14.55 5.67
CA ALA A 68 -4.65 13.92 5.35
C ALA A 68 -3.44 14.72 5.89
N GLU A 69 -3.53 16.05 5.97
CA GLU A 69 -2.49 16.93 6.50
C GLU A 69 -2.22 16.72 8.00
N ILE A 70 -3.19 16.19 8.75
CA ILE A 70 -2.98 15.82 10.17
C ILE A 70 -1.86 14.79 10.30
N GLY A 71 -1.65 13.96 9.28
CA GLY A 71 -0.85 12.76 9.37
C GLY A 71 -1.62 11.59 10.00
N CYS A 72 -0.95 10.48 10.26
CA CYS A 72 -1.58 9.29 10.82
C CYS A 72 -2.10 9.53 12.25
N ILE A 73 -3.43 9.47 12.45
CA ILE A 73 -4.04 9.72 13.75
C ILE A 73 -3.60 8.70 14.81
N ALA A 74 -3.40 7.44 14.44
CA ALA A 74 -2.90 6.44 15.39
C ALA A 74 -1.44 6.69 15.79
N CYS A 75 -0.57 7.16 14.87
CA CYS A 75 0.77 7.61 15.21
C CYS A 75 0.74 8.86 16.09
N PHE A 76 -0.21 9.75 15.87
CA PHE A 76 -0.41 10.95 16.68
C PHE A 76 -0.66 10.59 18.15
N HIS A 77 -1.48 9.57 18.43
CA HIS A 77 -1.67 9.04 19.78
C HIS A 77 -0.39 8.47 20.40
N GLU A 78 0.57 8.06 19.57
CA GLU A 78 1.89 7.59 20.01
C GLU A 78 2.92 8.72 20.12
N GLY A 79 2.51 9.98 19.91
CA GLY A 79 3.39 11.15 19.92
C GLY A 79 4.30 11.27 18.69
N ILE A 80 3.98 10.57 17.59
CA ILE A 80 4.78 10.52 16.37
C ILE A 80 4.01 11.17 15.23
N TYR A 81 4.59 12.19 14.59
CA TYR A 81 4.05 12.74 13.35
C TYR A 81 4.47 11.88 12.16
N ASN A 82 3.51 11.32 11.44
CA ASN A 82 3.75 10.54 10.23
C ASN A 82 2.86 11.07 9.09
N PRO A 83 3.44 11.81 8.12
CA PRO A 83 2.69 12.38 7.00
C PRO A 83 2.34 11.38 5.91
N HIS A 84 2.94 10.18 5.93
CA HIS A 84 2.68 9.15 4.91
C HIS A 84 1.41 8.39 5.22
N VAL A 85 0.28 8.92 4.77
CA VAL A 85 -1.04 8.37 5.07
C VAL A 85 -1.82 8.00 3.82
N SER A 86 -2.75 7.07 4.00
CA SER A 86 -3.84 6.79 3.08
C SER A 86 -5.17 6.99 3.81
N LEU A 87 -6.19 7.45 3.09
CA LEU A 87 -7.50 7.67 3.68
C LEU A 87 -8.28 6.35 3.77
N HIS A 88 -8.53 5.93 5.00
CA HIS A 88 -9.39 4.81 5.32
C HIS A 88 -10.86 5.26 5.34
N HIS A 89 -11.72 4.61 4.55
CA HIS A 89 -13.16 4.87 4.54
C HIS A 89 -13.85 3.94 5.55
N ILE A 90 -14.37 4.49 6.63
CA ILE A 90 -14.94 3.74 7.77
C ILE A 90 -16.02 2.76 7.31
N ASP A 91 -16.96 3.22 6.51
CA ASP A 91 -18.09 2.42 5.99
C ASP A 91 -17.89 1.91 4.56
N GLY A 92 -16.67 1.97 4.05
CA GLY A 92 -16.34 1.65 2.67
C GLY A 92 -16.77 2.74 1.69
N ARG A 93 -16.35 2.60 0.41
CA ARG A 93 -16.44 3.66 -0.61
C ARG A 93 -17.77 3.77 -1.34
N THR A 94 -18.71 2.88 -1.06
CA THR A 94 -19.98 2.76 -1.83
C THR A 94 -21.16 3.47 -1.17
N LYS A 95 -21.02 3.89 0.06
CA LYS A 95 -22.06 4.60 0.82
C LYS A 95 -22.18 6.06 0.37
N PRO A 96 -23.35 6.71 0.53
CA PRO A 96 -23.55 8.11 0.16
C PRO A 96 -22.51 9.05 0.81
N ASP A 97 -22.24 8.87 2.11
CA ASP A 97 -21.38 9.74 2.90
C ASP A 97 -19.94 9.21 3.05
N ALA A 98 -19.56 8.27 2.18
CA ALA A 98 -18.27 7.57 2.27
C ALA A 98 -17.06 8.52 2.38
N HIS A 99 -17.10 9.64 1.67
CA HIS A 99 -15.99 10.61 1.64
C HIS A 99 -15.99 11.59 2.81
N MET A 100 -17.07 11.57 3.61
CA MET A 100 -17.14 12.33 4.87
C MET A 100 -16.61 11.53 6.05
N LEU A 101 -16.65 10.19 5.95
CA LEU A 101 -16.26 9.25 7.01
C LEU A 101 -14.89 8.64 6.68
N VAL A 102 -13.84 9.45 6.78
CA VAL A 102 -12.46 9.03 6.44
C VAL A 102 -11.49 9.29 7.58
N LEU A 103 -10.51 8.40 7.74
CA LEU A 103 -9.42 8.51 8.70
C LEU A 103 -8.07 8.51 7.99
N PRO A 104 -7.11 9.36 8.38
CA PRO A 104 -5.76 9.36 7.87
C PRO A 104 -4.93 8.30 8.61
N LEU A 105 -4.58 7.21 7.96
CA LEU A 105 -3.81 6.13 8.55
C LEU A 105 -2.58 5.80 7.70
N CYS A 106 -1.44 5.59 8.34
CA CYS A 106 -0.25 5.06 7.67
C CYS A 106 -0.43 3.57 7.30
N ALA A 107 0.38 3.07 6.40
CA ALA A 107 0.24 1.69 5.90
C ALA A 107 0.15 0.63 7.02
N PRO A 108 1.01 0.62 8.07
CA PRO A 108 0.90 -0.34 9.15
C PRO A 108 -0.37 -0.23 9.99
N HIS A 109 -0.92 0.98 10.19
CA HIS A 109 -2.16 1.17 10.93
C HIS A 109 -3.42 0.96 10.08
N HIS A 110 -3.31 1.12 8.75
CA HIS A 110 -4.42 0.91 7.82
C HIS A 110 -4.59 -0.56 7.46
N GLN A 111 -3.51 -1.20 7.01
CA GLN A 111 -3.52 -2.59 6.57
C GLN A 111 -2.58 -3.42 7.45
N GLN A 112 -2.88 -4.72 7.60
CA GLN A 112 -1.97 -5.60 8.30
C GLN A 112 -0.66 -5.67 7.53
N ASP A 113 0.42 -5.38 8.24
CA ASP A 113 1.78 -5.54 7.75
C ASP A 113 2.53 -6.51 8.66
N ASP A 114 2.67 -7.74 8.19
CA ASP A 114 3.38 -8.78 8.94
C ASP A 114 4.90 -8.53 8.99
N THR A 115 5.39 -7.58 8.19
CA THR A 115 6.79 -7.14 8.18
C THR A 115 7.04 -5.95 9.09
N ASP A 116 6.00 -5.36 9.69
CA ASP A 116 6.15 -4.25 10.63
C ASP A 116 6.86 -4.74 11.91
N PRO A 117 8.09 -4.24 12.20
CA PRO A 117 8.87 -4.67 13.36
C PRO A 117 8.19 -4.34 14.68
N LEU A 118 7.31 -3.35 14.70
CA LEU A 118 6.55 -2.95 15.90
C LEU A 118 5.22 -3.69 16.03
N GLN A 119 4.85 -4.50 15.05
CA GLN A 119 3.58 -5.25 15.00
C GLN A 119 2.36 -4.40 15.38
N ARG A 120 2.31 -3.18 14.86
CA ARG A 120 1.23 -2.23 15.14
C ARG A 120 -0.13 -2.81 14.75
N PRO A 121 -1.16 -2.63 15.56
CA PRO A 121 -2.49 -3.10 15.19
C PRO A 121 -3.04 -2.25 14.05
N SER A 122 -3.59 -2.91 13.03
CA SER A 122 -4.21 -2.26 11.88
C SER A 122 -5.73 -2.35 11.92
N VAL A 123 -6.40 -1.36 11.36
CA VAL A 123 -7.87 -1.31 11.31
C VAL A 123 -8.45 -2.47 10.49
N HIS A 124 -7.77 -2.90 9.41
CA HIS A 124 -8.24 -4.02 8.59
C HIS A 124 -7.79 -5.39 9.08
N GLY A 125 -6.64 -5.50 9.72
CA GLY A 125 -6.12 -6.80 10.15
C GLY A 125 -6.47 -7.17 11.59
N ARG A 126 -6.27 -6.24 12.53
CA ARG A 126 -6.44 -6.45 13.97
C ARG A 126 -7.39 -5.43 14.59
N LYS A 127 -8.60 -5.29 14.03
CA LYS A 127 -9.56 -4.26 14.42
C LYS A 127 -9.83 -4.16 15.92
N LYS A 128 -10.02 -5.31 16.60
CA LYS A 128 -10.27 -5.31 18.06
C LYS A 128 -9.11 -4.72 18.86
N THR A 129 -7.88 -5.08 18.50
CA THR A 129 -6.66 -4.56 19.15
C THR A 129 -6.46 -3.10 18.81
N PHE A 130 -6.72 -2.70 17.56
CA PHE A 130 -6.67 -1.31 17.12
C PHE A 130 -7.64 -0.45 17.93
N THR A 131 -8.90 -0.84 18.02
CA THR A 131 -9.93 -0.12 18.77
C THR A 131 -9.60 -0.07 20.29
N ALA A 132 -9.08 -1.15 20.86
CA ALA A 132 -8.69 -1.16 22.27
C ALA A 132 -7.52 -0.20 22.58
N ARG A 133 -6.64 0.05 21.59
CA ARG A 133 -5.46 0.90 21.78
C ARG A 133 -5.70 2.36 21.47
N TYR A 134 -6.45 2.65 20.41
CA TYR A 134 -6.59 4.01 19.87
C TYR A 134 -8.02 4.57 19.96
N GLY A 135 -9.01 3.76 20.29
CA GLY A 135 -10.42 4.12 20.25
C GLY A 135 -11.14 3.62 19.00
N THR A 136 -12.43 3.88 18.95
CA THR A 136 -13.27 3.52 17.79
C THR A 136 -12.98 4.42 16.60
N GLU A 137 -13.27 3.93 15.40
CA GLU A 137 -13.09 4.71 14.17
C GLU A 137 -13.86 6.04 14.19
N MET A 138 -15.04 6.06 14.84
CA MET A 138 -15.85 7.26 14.95
C MET A 138 -15.29 8.27 15.97
N GLU A 139 -14.72 7.80 17.07
CA GLU A 139 -14.03 8.66 18.05
C GLU A 139 -12.80 9.30 17.41
N LEU A 140 -12.00 8.53 16.68
CA LEU A 140 -10.85 9.06 15.95
C LEU A 140 -11.26 10.05 14.87
N LEU A 141 -12.40 9.84 14.21
CA LEU A 141 -12.94 10.80 13.24
C LEU A 141 -13.33 12.12 13.93
N ALA A 142 -14.02 12.03 15.06
CA ALA A 142 -14.39 13.23 15.82
C ALA A 142 -13.15 14.03 16.24
N GLU A 143 -12.09 13.35 16.65
CA GLU A 143 -10.80 13.99 16.96
C GLU A 143 -10.18 14.66 15.73
N CYS A 144 -10.16 13.98 14.59
CA CYS A 144 -9.67 14.57 13.33
C CYS A 144 -10.45 15.84 12.96
N LEU A 145 -11.78 15.84 13.16
CA LEU A 145 -12.62 17.00 12.87
C LEU A 145 -12.27 18.20 13.77
N VAL A 146 -12.04 17.95 15.03
CA VAL A 146 -11.58 19.00 15.96
C VAL A 146 -10.23 19.56 15.51
N LEU A 147 -9.30 18.69 15.09
CA LEU A 147 -7.96 19.11 14.65
C LEU A 147 -8.00 19.98 13.38
N ILE A 148 -8.95 19.78 12.48
CA ILE A 148 -9.12 20.61 11.26
C ILE A 148 -10.06 21.81 11.50
N GLY A 149 -10.54 22.03 12.73
CA GLY A 149 -11.42 23.15 13.09
C GLY A 149 -12.89 22.96 12.66
N GLU A 150 -13.32 21.72 12.40
CA GLU A 150 -14.71 21.38 12.15
C GLU A 150 -15.32 20.76 13.43
N THR A 151 -16.58 21.10 13.70
CA THR A 151 -17.35 20.42 14.76
C THR A 151 -18.03 19.19 14.21
N ALA A 152 -18.06 18.13 15.00
CA ALA A 152 -18.75 16.88 14.64
C ALA A 152 -20.27 17.04 14.62
#